data_2f7e433a20cb60fc36da8e355bf9b596
#
_entry.id   2f7e433a20cb60fc36da8e355bf9b596
#
_cell.length_a   1.000
_cell.length_b   1.000
_cell.length_c   1.000
_cell.angle_alpha   90.00
_cell.angle_beta   90.00
_cell.angle_gamma   90.00
#
_symmetry.space_group_name_H-M   'P 1'
#
loop_
_entity.id
_entity.type
_entity.pdbx_description
1 polymer ?
#
loop_
_entity_poly.entity_id
_entity_poly.type
_entity_poly.pdbx_seq_one_letter_code
_entity_poly.pdbx_strand_id
1 'polypeptide(L)'
;VAGPAAERGSLLDAAFRDELVGESLWRDKLPAEDAAAVLWAVSVVRSIAGRHRILAHEDECRTRMLGLEGTADATVPGRLLHLDLKTGLRRNYREQMAAYALGLMEAHFAETWTAHLLYCDLREIESLPFTREGARAIVEAVITAFESPGKEPVPCEYCSWCAKADTCEARRRLLAEGLESGGSGFDFERVVSDPAELGRFLAACAVVGEFHERAKAIATERLKSGGELPGWKLVTRKGTEFVDAVTVGHHIQAMGFGPVLAAYGNLSARKFRQLWDERLNSKPFPEEAVKHSPPVSYLKQTQIKSDNPNK
;
A
#
# COMPACT_ATOMS: atom_id res chain seq x y z
N VAL A 1 -2.49 -15.95 6.64
CA VAL A 1 -1.14 -15.38 6.83
C VAL A 1 -1.16 -13.99 6.23
N ALA A 2 -0.77 -12.97 7.00
CA ALA A 2 -0.67 -11.61 6.51
C ALA A 2 0.37 -11.55 5.37
N GLY A 3 0.06 -10.85 4.29
CA GLY A 3 1.01 -10.67 3.19
C GLY A 3 2.01 -9.55 3.50
N PRO A 4 3.11 -9.42 2.71
CA PRO A 4 4.19 -8.45 2.97
C PRO A 4 3.72 -7.00 3.13
N ALA A 5 2.67 -6.60 2.41
CA ALA A 5 2.09 -5.25 2.53
C ALA A 5 1.40 -5.03 3.89
N ALA A 6 0.72 -6.04 4.43
CA ALA A 6 0.08 -5.96 5.73
C ALA A 6 1.12 -5.98 6.86
N GLU A 7 2.18 -6.79 6.73
CA GLU A 7 3.31 -6.81 7.67
C GLU A 7 4.02 -5.45 7.71
N ARG A 8 4.29 -4.85 6.54
CA ARG A 8 4.84 -3.50 6.46
C ARG A 8 3.92 -2.48 7.14
N GLY A 9 2.61 -2.54 6.87
CA GLY A 9 1.63 -1.66 7.49
C GLY A 9 1.70 -1.71 9.02
N SER A 10 1.71 -2.91 9.59
CA SER A 10 1.80 -3.13 11.05
C SER A 10 3.11 -2.60 11.65
N LEU A 11 4.24 -2.74 10.92
CA LEU A 11 5.53 -2.20 11.37
C LEU A 11 5.54 -0.66 11.39
N LEU A 12 4.95 -0.02 10.36
CA LEU A 12 4.86 1.44 10.31
C LEU A 12 3.92 1.99 11.37
N ASP A 13 2.80 1.31 11.63
CA ASP A 13 1.86 1.68 12.68
C ASP A 13 2.51 1.61 14.07
N ALA A 14 3.20 0.52 14.39
CA ALA A 14 3.93 0.39 15.64
C ALA A 14 4.98 1.51 15.79
N ALA A 15 5.79 1.75 14.77
CA ALA A 15 6.81 2.81 14.78
C ALA A 15 6.21 4.21 14.92
N PHE A 16 5.03 4.45 14.32
CA PHE A 16 4.31 5.71 14.44
C PHE A 16 3.85 5.96 15.87
N ARG A 17 3.26 4.97 16.53
CA ARG A 17 2.84 5.07 17.93
C ARG A 17 4.01 5.27 18.86
N ASP A 18 5.09 4.48 18.71
CA ASP A 18 6.32 4.58 19.49
C ASP A 18 6.91 6.00 19.40
N GLU A 19 7.02 6.57 18.20
CA GLU A 19 7.55 7.93 18.03
C GLU A 19 6.67 9.00 18.64
N LEU A 20 5.35 8.83 18.65
CA LEU A 20 4.42 9.76 19.28
C LEU A 20 4.56 9.79 20.80
N VAL A 21 4.87 8.66 21.43
CA VAL A 21 5.09 8.54 22.87
C VAL A 21 6.56 8.80 23.29
N GLY A 22 7.44 9.08 22.31
CA GLY A 22 8.84 9.43 22.54
C GLY A 22 9.81 8.25 22.52
N GLU A 23 9.37 7.08 22.05
CA GLU A 23 10.22 5.92 21.87
C GLU A 23 10.79 5.92 20.44
N SER A 24 12.10 5.73 20.31
CA SER A 24 12.80 5.84 19.00
C SER A 24 13.57 4.59 18.58
N LEU A 25 13.42 3.48 19.31
CA LEU A 25 14.12 2.21 19.02
C LEU A 25 13.79 1.55 17.69
N TRP A 26 12.72 2.01 17.04
CA TRP A 26 12.28 1.53 15.74
C TRP A 26 13.12 2.08 14.57
N ARG A 27 13.82 3.21 14.74
CA ARG A 27 14.49 3.95 13.66
C ARG A 27 15.54 3.12 12.91
N ASP A 28 16.28 2.30 13.64
CA ASP A 28 17.29 1.41 13.06
C ASP A 28 16.70 0.11 12.48
N LYS A 29 15.39 -0.12 12.66
CA LYS A 29 14.70 -1.34 12.22
C LYS A 29 13.95 -1.15 10.92
N LEU A 30 13.67 0.08 10.50
CA LEU A 30 12.93 0.39 9.28
C LEU A 30 13.87 0.86 8.16
N PRO A 31 13.52 0.53 6.89
CA PRO A 31 14.14 1.18 5.74
C PRO A 31 14.03 2.70 5.81
N ALA A 32 15.01 3.42 5.26
CA ALA A 32 15.05 4.89 5.34
C ALA A 32 13.79 5.58 4.79
N GLU A 33 13.20 5.02 3.73
CA GLU A 33 11.95 5.51 3.13
C GLU A 33 10.77 5.38 4.10
N ASP A 34 10.66 4.22 4.75
CA ASP A 34 9.62 3.93 5.73
C ASP A 34 9.78 4.78 6.99
N ALA A 35 11.02 4.94 7.47
CA ALA A 35 11.33 5.85 8.57
C ALA A 35 10.93 7.30 8.24
N ALA A 36 11.21 7.78 7.03
CA ALA A 36 10.79 9.10 6.57
C ALA A 36 9.25 9.22 6.47
N ALA A 37 8.54 8.12 6.15
CA ALA A 37 7.09 8.08 6.13
C ALA A 37 6.49 8.26 7.53
N VAL A 38 7.01 7.53 8.50
CA VAL A 38 6.61 7.64 9.91
C VAL A 38 6.88 9.05 10.46
N LEU A 39 8.09 9.58 10.25
CA LEU A 39 8.46 10.92 10.75
C LEU A 39 7.61 12.02 10.15
N TRP A 40 7.23 11.91 8.86
CA TRP A 40 6.27 12.83 8.26
C TRP A 40 4.92 12.77 8.98
N ALA A 41 4.34 11.58 9.16
CA ALA A 41 3.06 11.41 9.82
C ALA A 41 3.10 11.98 11.25
N VAL A 42 4.14 11.69 12.01
CA VAL A 42 4.34 12.25 13.36
C VAL A 42 4.42 13.77 13.35
N SER A 43 5.13 14.35 12.37
CA SER A 43 5.23 15.82 12.24
C SER A 43 3.86 16.45 11.98
N VAL A 44 3.03 15.80 11.17
CA VAL A 44 1.65 16.22 10.91
C VAL A 44 0.82 16.16 12.19
N VAL A 45 0.87 15.05 12.92
CA VAL A 45 0.14 14.92 14.20
C VAL A 45 0.52 16.02 15.18
N ARG A 46 1.82 16.22 15.39
CA ARG A 46 2.34 17.27 16.28
C ARG A 46 1.91 18.67 15.86
N SER A 47 1.88 18.93 14.54
CA SER A 47 1.41 20.21 14.00
C SER A 47 -0.09 20.42 14.25
N ILE A 48 -0.91 19.41 14.01
CA ILE A 48 -2.37 19.45 14.24
C ILE A 48 -2.67 19.57 15.74
N ALA A 49 -1.99 18.80 16.57
CA ALA A 49 -2.21 18.81 18.01
C ALA A 49 -1.79 20.15 18.65
N GLY A 50 -0.73 20.80 18.14
CA GLY A 50 -0.16 22.00 18.72
C GLY A 50 0.32 21.72 20.16
N ARG A 51 -0.29 22.41 21.15
CA ARG A 51 0.01 22.22 22.58
C ARG A 51 -0.90 21.21 23.28
N HIS A 52 -1.85 20.60 22.57
CA HIS A 52 -2.73 19.62 23.17
C HIS A 52 -2.04 18.27 23.31
N ARG A 53 -2.42 17.53 24.36
CA ARG A 53 -1.91 16.18 24.60
C ARG A 53 -2.32 15.24 23.46
N ILE A 54 -1.35 14.47 22.97
CA ILE A 54 -1.55 13.37 22.04
C ILE A 54 -1.59 12.08 22.87
N LEU A 55 -2.57 11.24 22.62
CA LEU A 55 -2.68 9.89 23.16
C LEU A 55 -2.39 8.93 22.01
N ALA A 56 -1.47 7.99 22.20
CA ALA A 56 -1.08 7.02 21.20
C ALA A 56 -0.87 5.60 21.78
N HIS A 57 -1.01 5.44 23.09
CA HIS A 57 -1.08 4.11 23.68
C HIS A 57 -2.38 3.42 23.34
N GLU A 58 -2.32 2.14 23.03
CA GLU A 58 -3.46 1.36 22.57
C GLU A 58 -4.66 1.44 23.53
N ASP A 59 -4.40 1.33 24.83
CA ASP A 59 -5.45 1.40 25.86
C ASP A 59 -6.13 2.79 25.95
N GLU A 60 -5.38 3.87 25.67
CA GLU A 60 -5.88 5.25 25.66
C GLU A 60 -6.69 5.56 24.39
N CYS A 61 -6.44 4.87 23.28
CA CYS A 61 -7.08 5.05 21.98
C CYS A 61 -8.17 4.03 21.69
N ARG A 62 -8.36 3.08 22.60
CA ARG A 62 -9.41 2.05 22.49
C ARG A 62 -10.80 2.67 22.62
N THR A 63 -11.68 2.28 21.72
CA THR A 63 -13.07 2.75 21.71
C THR A 63 -14.05 1.59 21.57
N ARG A 64 -15.19 1.70 22.23
CA ARG A 64 -16.28 0.72 22.17
C ARG A 64 -17.58 1.42 21.84
N MET A 65 -18.31 0.88 20.87
CA MET A 65 -19.58 1.46 20.45
C MET A 65 -20.48 0.41 19.82
N LEU A 66 -21.74 0.32 20.28
CA LEU A 66 -22.75 -0.57 19.73
C LEU A 66 -22.30 -2.02 19.58
N GLY A 67 -21.51 -2.54 20.54
CA GLY A 67 -20.96 -3.90 20.49
C GLY A 67 -19.69 -4.05 19.62
N LEU A 68 -19.25 -3.00 18.94
CA LEU A 68 -17.99 -2.97 18.21
C LEU A 68 -16.87 -2.45 19.12
N GLU A 69 -15.67 -2.94 18.89
CA GLU A 69 -14.45 -2.47 19.54
C GLU A 69 -13.39 -2.16 18.47
N GLY A 70 -12.62 -1.12 18.69
CA GLY A 70 -11.53 -0.75 17.81
C GLY A 70 -10.56 0.20 18.50
N THR A 71 -9.42 0.46 17.87
CA THR A 71 -8.37 1.32 18.41
C THR A 71 -7.92 2.28 17.32
N ALA A 72 -8.04 3.59 17.59
CA ALA A 72 -7.44 4.60 16.73
C ALA A 72 -5.91 4.61 16.93
N ASP A 73 -5.14 5.03 15.94
CA ASP A 73 -3.69 5.04 16.08
C ASP A 73 -3.20 6.19 16.98
N ALA A 74 -3.88 7.33 16.92
CA ALA A 74 -3.67 8.43 17.86
C ALA A 74 -4.94 9.25 18.07
N THR A 75 -5.07 9.86 19.25
CA THR A 75 -6.18 10.77 19.56
C THR A 75 -5.66 12.08 20.16
N VAL A 76 -6.37 13.16 19.89
CA VAL A 76 -6.11 14.48 20.47
C VAL A 76 -7.44 15.02 21.06
N PRO A 77 -7.83 14.57 22.26
CA PRO A 77 -9.14 14.89 22.83
C PRO A 77 -9.41 16.39 22.95
N GLY A 78 -8.40 17.18 23.29
CA GLY A 78 -8.51 18.63 23.37
C GLY A 78 -8.77 19.35 22.04
N ARG A 79 -8.75 18.62 20.93
CA ARG A 79 -9.09 19.08 19.57
C ARG A 79 -10.30 18.35 19.01
N LEU A 80 -10.86 17.40 19.75
CA LEU A 80 -11.96 16.52 19.33
C LEU A 80 -11.63 15.81 17.98
N LEU A 81 -10.46 15.19 17.93
CA LEU A 81 -10.02 14.47 16.72
C LEU A 81 -9.23 13.19 17.04
N HIS A 82 -9.25 12.29 16.07
CA HIS A 82 -8.33 11.15 16.02
C HIS A 82 -7.63 11.07 14.68
N LEU A 83 -6.52 10.36 14.66
CA LEU A 83 -5.70 10.17 13.47
C LEU A 83 -5.46 8.68 13.28
N ASP A 84 -5.39 8.29 12.02
CA ASP A 84 -5.23 6.90 11.61
C ASP A 84 -4.22 6.83 10.45
N LEU A 85 -3.15 6.04 10.64
CA LEU A 85 -2.08 5.90 9.66
C LEU A 85 -2.49 4.91 8.57
N LYS A 86 -2.34 5.30 7.33
CA LYS A 86 -2.63 4.44 6.19
C LYS A 86 -1.41 4.30 5.27
N THR A 87 -1.12 3.06 4.90
CA THR A 87 -0.08 2.71 3.93
C THR A 87 -0.72 2.28 2.61
N GLY A 88 0.02 2.48 1.51
CA GLY A 88 -0.44 2.09 0.17
C GLY A 88 -1.47 3.04 -0.44
N LEU A 89 -2.43 2.47 -1.17
CA LEU A 89 -3.42 3.23 -1.94
C LEU A 89 -4.55 3.76 -1.07
N ARG A 90 -5.15 4.89 -1.50
CA ARG A 90 -6.38 5.40 -0.89
C ARG A 90 -7.52 4.40 -1.06
N ARG A 91 -8.32 4.25 0.00
CA ARG A 91 -9.51 3.43 0.04
C ARG A 91 -10.60 4.14 0.83
N ASN A 92 -11.82 3.61 0.77
CA ASN A 92 -12.88 4.11 1.62
C ASN A 92 -12.71 3.56 3.04
N TYR A 93 -12.39 4.43 3.99
CA TYR A 93 -12.30 4.13 5.42
C TYR A 93 -13.40 4.83 6.24
N ARG A 94 -14.40 5.41 5.56
CA ARG A 94 -15.41 6.25 6.20
C ARG A 94 -16.16 5.53 7.33
N GLU A 95 -16.50 4.28 7.11
CA GLU A 95 -17.23 3.45 8.09
C GLU A 95 -16.38 3.17 9.34
N GLN A 96 -15.11 2.82 9.15
CA GLN A 96 -14.16 2.61 10.23
C GLN A 96 -13.95 3.90 11.03
N MET A 97 -13.73 5.02 10.36
CA MET A 97 -13.53 6.32 10.99
C MET A 97 -14.79 6.80 11.73
N ALA A 98 -15.97 6.52 11.18
CA ALA A 98 -17.23 6.83 11.85
C ALA A 98 -17.40 6.03 13.16
N ALA A 99 -17.01 4.75 13.16
CA ALA A 99 -17.08 3.90 14.35
C ALA A 99 -16.15 4.43 15.46
N TYR A 100 -14.90 4.77 15.12
CA TYR A 100 -13.97 5.36 16.08
C TYR A 100 -14.46 6.73 16.59
N ALA A 101 -14.90 7.61 15.68
CA ALA A 101 -15.42 8.92 16.05
C ALA A 101 -16.62 8.81 17.00
N LEU A 102 -17.56 7.89 16.74
CA LEU A 102 -18.74 7.70 17.57
C LEU A 102 -18.36 7.28 18.99
N GLY A 103 -17.46 6.30 19.15
CA GLY A 103 -17.01 5.85 20.46
C GLY A 103 -16.21 6.92 21.22
N LEU A 104 -15.37 7.70 20.51
CA LEU A 104 -14.64 8.80 21.10
C LEU A 104 -15.56 9.97 21.50
N MET A 105 -16.57 10.29 20.69
CA MET A 105 -17.59 11.27 21.05
C MET A 105 -18.37 10.86 22.31
N GLU A 106 -18.64 9.59 22.49
CA GLU A 106 -19.30 9.09 23.70
C GLU A 106 -18.39 9.21 24.92
N ALA A 107 -17.13 8.75 24.79
CA ALA A 107 -16.14 8.80 25.87
C ALA A 107 -15.81 10.24 26.33
N HIS A 108 -15.87 11.20 25.42
CA HIS A 108 -15.52 12.60 25.69
C HIS A 108 -16.74 13.56 25.75
N PHE A 109 -17.97 13.03 25.75
CA PHE A 109 -19.21 13.81 25.79
C PHE A 109 -19.27 14.90 24.69
N ALA A 110 -18.77 14.59 23.47
CA ALA A 110 -18.71 15.51 22.37
C ALA A 110 -19.80 15.23 21.33
N GLU A 111 -20.31 16.27 20.65
CA GLU A 111 -21.32 16.15 19.59
C GLU A 111 -20.72 16.08 18.19
N THR A 112 -19.46 16.48 18.07
CA THR A 112 -18.71 16.45 16.79
C THR A 112 -17.32 15.90 17.03
N TRP A 113 -16.77 15.25 16.01
CA TRP A 113 -15.42 14.71 16.04
C TRP A 113 -14.84 14.67 14.61
N THR A 114 -13.54 14.88 14.48
CA THR A 114 -12.88 14.81 13.16
C THR A 114 -11.92 13.64 13.12
N ALA A 115 -11.98 12.82 12.08
CA ALA A 115 -10.97 11.84 11.76
C ALA A 115 -10.00 12.40 10.73
N HIS A 116 -8.71 12.14 10.92
CA HIS A 116 -7.68 12.41 9.92
C HIS A 116 -7.04 11.09 9.48
N LEU A 117 -7.14 10.78 8.19
CA LEU A 117 -6.41 9.68 7.56
C LEU A 117 -5.07 10.22 7.05
N LEU A 118 -3.99 9.64 7.53
CA LEU A 118 -2.63 10.02 7.17
C LEU A 118 -2.06 9.00 6.18
N TYR A 119 -2.16 9.28 4.88
CA TYR A 119 -1.61 8.43 3.83
C TYR A 119 -0.10 8.66 3.74
N CYS A 120 0.67 7.92 4.52
CA CYS A 120 2.11 8.18 4.72
C CYS A 120 2.94 7.96 3.45
N ASP A 121 2.57 7.05 2.57
CA ASP A 121 3.24 6.82 1.29
C ASP A 121 2.98 7.95 0.28
N LEU A 122 1.80 8.56 0.33
CA LEU A 122 1.39 9.66 -0.55
C LEU A 122 1.72 11.05 0.01
N ARG A 123 2.06 11.13 1.30
CA ARG A 123 2.23 12.41 2.02
C ARG A 123 0.98 13.28 1.98
N GLU A 124 -0.18 12.67 2.11
CA GLU A 124 -1.48 13.31 2.00
C GLU A 124 -2.31 13.10 3.26
N ILE A 125 -3.19 14.06 3.53
CA ILE A 125 -4.12 14.04 4.67
C ILE A 125 -5.53 14.14 4.11
N GLU A 126 -6.40 13.26 4.58
CA GLU A 126 -7.84 13.36 4.36
C GLU A 126 -8.53 13.61 5.70
N SER A 127 -9.44 14.58 5.72
CA SER A 127 -10.18 14.96 6.93
C SER A 127 -11.66 14.64 6.78
N LEU A 128 -12.18 13.87 7.71
CA LEU A 128 -13.57 13.41 7.74
C LEU A 128 -14.24 13.95 9.01
N PRO A 129 -15.04 15.01 8.93
CA PRO A 129 -15.82 15.50 10.05
C PRO A 129 -17.06 14.62 10.24
N PHE A 130 -17.40 14.34 11.50
CA PHE A 130 -18.57 13.58 11.91
C PHE A 130 -19.36 14.36 12.95
N THR A 131 -20.69 14.30 12.85
CA THR A 131 -21.60 14.56 13.97
C THR A 131 -21.94 13.25 14.64
N ARG A 132 -22.35 13.27 15.89
CA ARG A 132 -22.75 12.07 16.64
C ARG A 132 -23.85 11.29 15.91
N GLU A 133 -24.88 12.00 15.44
CA GLU A 133 -25.99 11.41 14.70
C GLU A 133 -25.53 10.79 13.38
N GLY A 134 -24.71 11.51 12.60
CA GLY A 134 -24.20 11.03 11.31
C GLY A 134 -23.29 9.80 11.47
N ALA A 135 -22.39 9.80 12.45
CA ALA A 135 -21.54 8.65 12.74
C ALA A 135 -22.37 7.44 13.20
N ARG A 136 -23.36 7.65 14.08
CA ARG A 136 -24.26 6.59 14.52
C ARG A 136 -25.02 5.97 13.35
N ALA A 137 -25.61 6.76 12.47
CA ALA A 137 -26.34 6.27 11.31
C ALA A 137 -25.46 5.40 10.39
N ILE A 138 -24.20 5.79 10.19
CA ILE A 138 -23.22 5.00 9.40
C ILE A 138 -22.97 3.66 10.11
N VAL A 139 -22.67 3.64 11.39
CA VAL A 139 -22.36 2.42 12.15
C VAL A 139 -23.56 1.48 12.21
N GLU A 140 -24.76 2.00 12.48
CA GLU A 140 -25.99 1.21 12.50
C GLU A 140 -26.29 0.59 11.13
N ALA A 141 -26.04 1.30 10.05
CA ALA A 141 -26.17 0.76 8.70
C ALA A 141 -25.19 -0.42 8.44
N VAL A 142 -23.95 -0.34 8.92
CA VAL A 142 -22.98 -1.43 8.85
C VAL A 142 -23.44 -2.63 9.67
N ILE A 143 -23.88 -2.44 10.90
CA ILE A 143 -24.39 -3.50 11.78
C ILE A 143 -25.60 -4.17 11.14
N THR A 144 -26.57 -3.38 10.69
CA THR A 144 -27.77 -3.90 10.00
C THR A 144 -27.40 -4.69 8.75
N ALA A 145 -26.43 -4.22 8.00
CA ALA A 145 -25.93 -4.94 6.84
C ALA A 145 -25.27 -6.26 7.21
N PHE A 146 -24.53 -6.30 8.32
CA PHE A 146 -23.86 -7.51 8.81
C PHE A 146 -24.88 -8.53 9.36
N GLU A 147 -25.86 -8.08 10.12
CA GLU A 147 -26.86 -8.94 10.76
C GLU A 147 -27.99 -9.41 9.82
N SER A 148 -28.11 -8.80 8.63
CA SER A 148 -29.16 -9.15 7.67
C SER A 148 -28.92 -10.54 7.08
N PRO A 149 -29.79 -11.52 7.31
CA PRO A 149 -29.65 -12.86 6.75
C PRO A 149 -29.85 -12.84 5.23
N GLY A 150 -29.10 -13.68 4.53
CA GLY A 150 -29.37 -13.99 3.11
C GLY A 150 -28.91 -12.94 2.11
N LYS A 151 -28.13 -11.92 2.49
CA LYS A 151 -27.53 -11.02 1.49
C LYS A 151 -26.47 -11.75 0.71
N GLU A 152 -26.60 -11.68 -0.62
CA GLU A 152 -25.53 -12.17 -1.50
C GLU A 152 -24.26 -11.33 -1.30
N PRO A 153 -23.08 -11.97 -1.22
CA PRO A 153 -21.82 -11.24 -1.18
C PRO A 153 -21.66 -10.36 -2.43
N VAL A 154 -21.26 -9.12 -2.26
CA VAL A 154 -20.95 -8.20 -3.35
C VAL A 154 -19.44 -8.08 -3.46
N PRO A 155 -18.83 -8.38 -4.63
CA PRO A 155 -17.40 -8.17 -4.83
C PRO A 155 -17.02 -6.70 -4.62
N CYS A 156 -15.94 -6.47 -3.86
CA CYS A 156 -15.46 -5.13 -3.54
C CYS A 156 -13.93 -5.14 -3.35
N GLU A 157 -13.34 -3.98 -3.14
CA GLU A 157 -11.89 -3.82 -2.95
C GLU A 157 -11.31 -4.62 -1.75
N TYR A 158 -12.12 -4.99 -0.79
CA TYR A 158 -11.71 -5.79 0.36
C TYR A 158 -11.70 -7.30 0.10
N CYS A 159 -12.13 -7.75 -1.07
CA CYS A 159 -12.14 -9.18 -1.40
C CYS A 159 -10.76 -9.83 -1.39
N SER A 160 -9.70 -9.07 -1.64
CA SER A 160 -8.31 -9.56 -1.59
C SER A 160 -7.88 -10.04 -0.21
N TRP A 161 -8.53 -9.55 0.86
CA TRP A 161 -8.27 -9.98 2.25
C TRP A 161 -9.35 -10.90 2.83
N CYS A 162 -10.39 -11.18 2.05
CA CYS A 162 -11.48 -12.04 2.52
C CYS A 162 -11.02 -13.49 2.62
N ALA A 163 -11.18 -14.12 3.77
CA ALA A 163 -10.83 -15.52 3.97
C ALA A 163 -11.58 -16.49 3.03
N LYS A 164 -12.74 -16.07 2.48
CA LYS A 164 -13.55 -16.83 1.54
C LYS A 164 -13.35 -16.39 0.07
N ALA A 165 -12.38 -15.53 -0.22
CA ALA A 165 -12.19 -14.97 -1.56
C ALA A 165 -12.14 -16.03 -2.67
N ASP A 166 -11.47 -17.17 -2.41
CA ASP A 166 -11.27 -18.24 -3.39
C ASP A 166 -12.51 -19.09 -3.67
N THR A 167 -13.40 -19.18 -2.68
CA THR A 167 -14.61 -19.99 -2.74
C THR A 167 -15.87 -19.15 -2.93
N CYS A 168 -15.71 -17.81 -2.99
CA CYS A 168 -16.82 -16.88 -3.09
C CYS A 168 -17.51 -16.98 -4.45
N GLU A 169 -18.78 -17.38 -4.46
CA GLU A 169 -19.59 -17.53 -5.66
C GLU A 169 -19.76 -16.22 -6.43
N ALA A 170 -19.95 -15.10 -5.71
CA ALA A 170 -20.07 -13.78 -6.34
C ALA A 170 -18.81 -13.38 -7.10
N ARG A 171 -17.61 -13.68 -6.56
CA ARG A 171 -16.34 -13.45 -7.27
C ARG A 171 -16.17 -14.36 -8.48
N ARG A 172 -16.55 -15.63 -8.34
CA ARG A 172 -16.50 -16.58 -9.47
C ARG A 172 -17.44 -16.16 -10.61
N ARG A 173 -18.64 -15.68 -10.25
CA ARG A 173 -19.59 -15.14 -11.24
C ARG A 173 -19.01 -13.92 -11.95
N LEU A 174 -18.46 -12.96 -11.23
CA LEU A 174 -17.82 -11.78 -11.81
C LEU A 174 -16.60 -12.13 -12.67
N LEU A 175 -15.82 -13.15 -12.27
CA LEU A 175 -14.73 -13.67 -13.10
C LEU A 175 -15.23 -14.29 -14.41
N ALA A 176 -16.30 -15.10 -14.35
CA ALA A 176 -16.91 -15.70 -15.52
C ALA A 176 -17.43 -14.62 -16.48
N GLU A 177 -18.17 -13.63 -15.97
CA GLU A 177 -18.65 -12.48 -16.74
C GLU A 177 -17.50 -11.72 -17.42
N GLY A 178 -16.37 -11.50 -16.71
CA GLY A 178 -15.20 -10.86 -17.27
C GLY A 178 -14.52 -11.67 -18.37
N LEU A 179 -14.49 -12.99 -18.24
CA LEU A 179 -13.92 -13.90 -19.25
C LEU A 179 -14.85 -14.02 -20.46
N GLU A 180 -16.16 -14.11 -20.26
CA GLU A 180 -17.15 -14.16 -21.33
C GLU A 180 -17.21 -12.85 -22.12
N SER A 181 -17.05 -11.71 -21.44
CA SER A 181 -16.99 -10.39 -22.10
C SER A 181 -15.79 -10.23 -23.04
N GLY A 182 -14.72 -10.99 -22.85
CA GLY A 182 -13.54 -11.03 -23.75
C GLY A 182 -13.71 -11.94 -24.97
N GLY A 183 -14.87 -12.58 -25.18
CA GLY A 183 -15.15 -13.45 -26.30
C GLY A 183 -15.38 -12.71 -27.63
N SER A 184 -15.70 -13.45 -28.69
CA SER A 184 -15.82 -12.95 -30.07
C SER A 184 -16.94 -11.91 -30.32
N GLY A 185 -17.74 -11.58 -29.31
CA GLY A 185 -18.77 -10.54 -29.35
C GLY A 185 -18.50 -9.32 -28.45
N PHE A 186 -17.30 -9.21 -27.88
CA PHE A 186 -16.99 -8.12 -26.98
C PHE A 186 -16.85 -6.79 -27.74
N ASP A 187 -17.75 -5.86 -27.45
CA ASP A 187 -17.75 -4.50 -28.00
C ASP A 187 -17.18 -3.52 -26.95
N PHE A 188 -15.88 -3.24 -27.06
CA PHE A 188 -15.19 -2.34 -26.15
C PHE A 188 -15.71 -0.89 -26.27
N GLU A 189 -16.03 -0.44 -27.46
CA GLU A 189 -16.56 0.92 -27.69
C GLU A 189 -17.89 1.12 -26.96
N ARG A 190 -18.74 0.14 -26.97
CA ARG A 190 -20.00 0.15 -26.21
C ARG A 190 -19.76 0.19 -24.71
N VAL A 191 -18.85 -0.65 -24.21
CA VAL A 191 -18.53 -0.72 -22.78
C VAL A 191 -17.98 0.61 -22.26
N VAL A 192 -17.08 1.28 -22.99
CA VAL A 192 -16.49 2.54 -22.54
C VAL A 192 -17.43 3.74 -22.69
N SER A 193 -18.45 3.64 -23.53
CA SER A 193 -19.44 4.71 -23.71
C SER A 193 -20.54 4.73 -22.64
N ASP A 194 -20.76 3.61 -21.93
CA ASP A 194 -21.71 3.53 -20.83
C ASP A 194 -20.95 3.48 -19.48
N PRO A 195 -21.06 4.54 -18.63
CA PRO A 195 -20.36 4.58 -17.34
C PRO A 195 -20.69 3.40 -16.41
N ALA A 196 -21.90 2.86 -16.45
CA ALA A 196 -22.31 1.72 -15.63
C ALA A 196 -21.71 0.40 -16.15
N GLU A 197 -21.67 0.20 -17.47
CA GLU A 197 -21.00 -0.95 -18.09
C GLU A 197 -19.48 -0.87 -17.87
N LEU A 198 -18.88 0.29 -18.04
CA LEU A 198 -17.46 0.52 -17.77
C LEU A 198 -17.11 0.20 -16.31
N GLY A 199 -17.93 0.63 -15.36
CA GLY A 199 -17.73 0.31 -13.94
C GLY A 199 -17.77 -1.19 -13.66
N ARG A 200 -18.74 -1.93 -14.24
CA ARG A 200 -18.82 -3.39 -14.13
C ARG A 200 -17.62 -4.09 -14.77
N PHE A 201 -17.22 -3.63 -15.94
CA PHE A 201 -16.05 -4.18 -16.64
C PHE A 201 -14.77 -3.99 -15.85
N LEU A 202 -14.53 -2.79 -15.29
CA LEU A 202 -13.36 -2.52 -14.44
C LEU A 202 -13.35 -3.40 -13.18
N ALA A 203 -14.51 -3.63 -12.57
CA ALA A 203 -14.62 -4.52 -11.42
C ALA A 203 -14.28 -5.98 -11.80
N ALA A 204 -14.75 -6.46 -12.96
CA ALA A 204 -14.38 -7.77 -13.48
C ALA A 204 -12.88 -7.88 -13.77
N CYS A 205 -12.30 -6.87 -14.41
CA CYS A 205 -10.86 -6.80 -14.68
C CYS A 205 -10.01 -6.85 -13.40
N ALA A 206 -10.44 -6.19 -12.34
CA ALA A 206 -9.75 -6.24 -11.05
C ALA A 206 -9.71 -7.67 -10.48
N VAL A 207 -10.85 -8.39 -10.53
CA VAL A 207 -10.93 -9.79 -10.08
C VAL A 207 -10.05 -10.70 -10.95
N VAL A 208 -10.09 -10.53 -12.27
CA VAL A 208 -9.21 -11.29 -13.21
C VAL A 208 -7.74 -11.02 -12.88
N GLY A 209 -7.38 -9.75 -12.63
CA GLY A 209 -6.03 -9.34 -12.26
C GLY A 209 -5.53 -10.03 -10.99
N GLU A 210 -6.35 -10.11 -9.94
CA GLU A 210 -6.00 -10.81 -8.70
C GLU A 210 -5.76 -12.32 -8.92
N PHE A 211 -6.64 -12.99 -9.68
CA PHE A 211 -6.44 -14.39 -10.02
C PHE A 211 -5.18 -14.61 -10.85
N HIS A 212 -4.89 -13.69 -11.78
CA HIS A 212 -3.68 -13.72 -12.59
C HIS A 212 -2.41 -13.65 -11.71
N GLU A 213 -2.32 -12.66 -10.82
CA GLU A 213 -1.15 -12.51 -9.92
C GLU A 213 -0.99 -13.72 -9.01
N ARG A 214 -2.08 -14.27 -8.52
CA ARG A 214 -2.05 -15.49 -7.70
C ARG A 214 -1.59 -16.71 -8.49
N ALA A 215 -2.10 -16.90 -9.71
CA ALA A 215 -1.64 -17.96 -10.60
C ALA A 215 -0.16 -17.82 -10.92
N LYS A 216 0.34 -16.60 -11.15
CA LYS A 216 1.77 -16.30 -11.33
C LYS A 216 2.60 -16.69 -10.11
N ALA A 217 2.14 -16.39 -8.90
CA ALA A 217 2.83 -16.76 -7.67
C ALA A 217 2.97 -18.28 -7.55
N ILE A 218 1.87 -19.03 -7.75
CA ILE A 218 1.85 -20.50 -7.72
C ILE A 218 2.77 -21.08 -8.80
N ALA A 219 2.70 -20.56 -10.02
CA ALA A 219 3.51 -20.98 -11.15
C ALA A 219 5.01 -20.71 -10.89
N THR A 220 5.35 -19.57 -10.30
CA THR A 220 6.71 -19.22 -9.92
C THR A 220 7.26 -20.19 -8.89
N GLU A 221 6.49 -20.50 -7.86
CA GLU A 221 6.90 -21.43 -6.80
C GLU A 221 7.07 -22.86 -7.33
N ARG A 222 6.15 -23.29 -8.20
CA ARG A 222 6.27 -24.60 -8.88
C ARG A 222 7.56 -24.71 -9.69
N LEU A 223 7.90 -23.68 -10.46
CA LEU A 223 9.14 -23.68 -11.25
C LEU A 223 10.40 -23.56 -10.40
N LYS A 224 10.36 -22.84 -9.27
CA LYS A 224 11.46 -22.78 -8.30
C LYS A 224 11.72 -24.12 -7.63
N SER A 225 10.67 -24.90 -7.35
CA SER A 225 10.78 -26.24 -6.77
C SER A 225 11.15 -27.33 -7.80
N GLY A 226 11.50 -26.96 -9.04
CA GLY A 226 11.89 -27.90 -10.09
C GLY A 226 10.74 -28.55 -10.85
N GLY A 227 9.49 -28.10 -10.63
CA GLY A 227 8.35 -28.55 -11.40
C GLY A 227 8.32 -27.97 -12.80
N GLU A 228 7.55 -28.58 -13.69
CA GLU A 228 7.37 -28.10 -15.06
C GLU A 228 6.05 -27.35 -15.21
N LEU A 229 6.05 -26.34 -16.09
CA LEU A 229 4.88 -25.58 -16.51
C LEU A 229 4.95 -25.38 -18.03
N PRO A 230 4.19 -26.14 -18.83
CA PRO A 230 4.23 -26.04 -20.29
C PRO A 230 4.01 -24.60 -20.78
N GLY A 231 4.85 -24.14 -21.67
CA GLY A 231 4.76 -22.79 -22.24
C GLY A 231 5.30 -21.67 -21.33
N TRP A 232 5.86 -21.99 -20.16
CA TRP A 232 6.39 -20.99 -19.22
C TRP A 232 7.79 -21.37 -18.71
N LYS A 233 8.59 -20.39 -18.41
CA LYS A 233 9.90 -20.56 -17.76
C LYS A 233 10.16 -19.47 -16.74
N LEU A 234 10.98 -19.77 -15.75
CA LEU A 234 11.51 -18.79 -14.82
C LEU A 234 12.74 -18.11 -15.47
N VAL A 235 12.75 -16.80 -15.47
CA VAL A 235 13.87 -15.99 -15.94
C VAL A 235 14.36 -15.14 -14.79
N THR A 236 15.66 -15.25 -14.48
CA THR A 236 16.30 -14.39 -13.49
C THR A 236 17.05 -13.28 -14.19
N ARG A 237 16.73 -12.04 -13.87
CA ARG A 237 17.50 -10.87 -14.29
C ARG A 237 18.48 -10.49 -13.19
N LYS A 238 19.68 -10.12 -13.57
CA LYS A 238 20.62 -9.45 -12.65
C LYS A 238 19.93 -8.19 -12.10
N GLY A 239 20.21 -7.87 -10.86
CA GLY A 239 19.73 -6.64 -10.25
C GLY A 239 20.26 -5.41 -11.01
N THR A 240 19.50 -4.32 -10.91
CA THR A 240 19.89 -3.05 -11.52
C THR A 240 21.06 -2.45 -10.73
N GLU A 241 22.07 -1.98 -11.43
CA GLU A 241 23.16 -1.22 -10.85
C GLU A 241 22.65 0.16 -10.42
N PHE A 242 22.98 0.55 -9.22
CA PHE A 242 22.73 1.91 -8.72
C PHE A 242 23.94 2.42 -7.94
N VAL A 243 24.03 3.72 -7.80
CA VAL A 243 25.12 4.37 -7.06
C VAL A 243 24.64 4.69 -5.66
N ASP A 244 25.35 4.20 -4.66
CA ASP A 244 25.11 4.55 -3.27
C ASP A 244 25.52 6.00 -3.00
N ALA A 245 24.54 6.86 -2.86
CA ALA A 245 24.74 8.29 -2.68
C ALA A 245 25.55 8.63 -1.40
N VAL A 246 25.47 7.80 -0.35
CA VAL A 246 26.23 8.01 0.90
C VAL A 246 27.71 7.74 0.66
N THR A 247 28.04 6.60 0.03
CA THR A 247 29.43 6.24 -0.28
C THR A 247 30.06 7.25 -1.23
N VAL A 248 29.32 7.65 -2.27
CA VAL A 248 29.78 8.70 -3.20
C VAL A 248 29.93 10.04 -2.49
N GLY A 249 29.01 10.35 -1.57
CA GLY A 249 29.05 11.57 -0.77
C GLY A 249 30.37 11.73 -0.02
N HIS A 250 30.84 10.68 0.63
CA HIS A 250 32.10 10.68 1.34
C HIS A 250 33.30 10.93 0.40
N HIS A 251 33.32 10.28 -0.78
CA HIS A 251 34.37 10.50 -1.76
C HIS A 251 34.37 11.92 -2.32
N ILE A 252 33.22 12.46 -2.68
CA ILE A 252 33.11 13.81 -3.25
C ILE A 252 33.38 14.87 -2.21
N GLN A 253 32.96 14.67 -0.96
CA GLN A 253 33.25 15.59 0.15
C GLN A 253 34.75 15.64 0.46
N ALA A 254 35.41 14.47 0.46
CA ALA A 254 36.86 14.39 0.61
C ALA A 254 37.64 15.10 -0.52
N MET A 255 37.01 15.26 -1.70
CA MET A 255 37.57 15.99 -2.83
C MET A 255 37.15 17.46 -2.92
N GLY A 256 36.35 17.98 -1.96
CA GLY A 256 35.88 19.37 -1.94
C GLY A 256 34.71 19.70 -2.87
N PHE A 257 34.03 18.70 -3.43
CA PHE A 257 32.91 18.87 -4.38
C PHE A 257 31.50 18.66 -3.76
N GLY A 258 31.35 18.88 -2.46
CA GLY A 258 30.08 18.66 -1.72
C GLY A 258 28.80 19.18 -2.37
N PRO A 259 28.75 20.39 -2.98
CA PRO A 259 27.53 20.91 -3.59
C PRO A 259 27.05 20.18 -4.85
N VAL A 260 27.92 19.42 -5.49
CA VAL A 260 27.61 18.74 -6.78
C VAL A 260 26.66 17.55 -6.59
N LEU A 261 26.66 16.93 -5.43
CA LEU A 261 25.81 15.76 -5.14
C LEU A 261 24.32 16.06 -5.07
N ALA A 262 23.95 17.23 -4.56
CA ALA A 262 22.53 17.61 -4.44
C ALA A 262 21.83 17.73 -5.81
N ALA A 263 22.60 18.01 -6.87
CA ALA A 263 22.10 18.15 -8.23
C ALA A 263 21.90 16.81 -8.96
N TYR A 264 22.47 15.72 -8.45
CA TYR A 264 22.57 14.45 -9.21
C TYR A 264 21.93 13.23 -8.51
N GLY A 265 21.14 13.44 -7.47
CA GLY A 265 20.59 12.38 -6.60
C GLY A 265 19.76 11.26 -7.25
N ASN A 266 19.49 11.34 -8.57
CA ASN A 266 18.68 10.35 -9.30
C ASN A 266 19.35 9.82 -10.57
N LEU A 267 20.67 9.81 -10.65
CA LEU A 267 21.37 9.33 -11.83
C LEU A 267 21.57 7.80 -11.80
N SER A 268 21.35 7.14 -12.95
CA SER A 268 21.76 5.74 -13.11
C SER A 268 23.28 5.61 -12.95
N ALA A 269 23.75 4.45 -12.47
CA ALA A 269 25.18 4.18 -12.30
C ALA A 269 26.00 4.48 -13.58
N ARG A 270 25.44 4.13 -14.75
CA ARG A 270 26.06 4.42 -16.06
C ARG A 270 26.25 5.93 -16.30
N LYS A 271 25.21 6.72 -16.03
CA LYS A 271 25.25 8.17 -16.25
C LYS A 271 26.15 8.87 -15.24
N PHE A 272 26.22 8.32 -14.02
CA PHE A 272 27.13 8.81 -13.00
C PHE A 272 28.59 8.52 -13.33
N ARG A 273 28.95 7.31 -13.83
CA ARG A 273 30.29 6.99 -14.31
C ARG A 273 30.72 7.95 -15.43
N GLN A 274 29.85 8.18 -16.41
CA GLN A 274 30.12 9.11 -17.51
C GLN A 274 30.44 10.52 -17.00
N LEU A 275 29.65 11.06 -16.07
CA LEU A 275 29.89 12.37 -15.48
C LEU A 275 31.17 12.43 -14.63
N TRP A 276 31.51 11.33 -13.97
CA TRP A 276 32.75 11.19 -13.23
C TRP A 276 33.96 11.29 -14.16
N ASP A 277 33.93 10.53 -15.23
CA ASP A 277 35.00 10.54 -16.25
C ASP A 277 35.14 11.91 -16.91
N GLU A 278 34.04 12.59 -17.22
CA GLU A 278 34.04 13.92 -17.84
C GLU A 278 34.59 15.02 -16.91
N ARG A 279 34.31 14.92 -15.59
CA ARG A 279 34.64 15.99 -14.65
C ARG A 279 35.79 15.68 -13.69
N LEU A 280 36.06 14.42 -13.44
CA LEU A 280 37.03 13.93 -12.47
C LEU A 280 37.97 12.89 -13.07
N ASN A 281 38.24 12.95 -14.38
CA ASN A 281 39.00 11.98 -15.12
C ASN A 281 40.43 11.67 -14.59
N SER A 282 40.93 12.50 -13.65
CA SER A 282 42.18 12.27 -12.92
C SER A 282 42.06 11.42 -11.67
N LYS A 283 40.85 11.04 -11.29
CA LYS A 283 40.56 10.26 -10.08
C LYS A 283 39.85 8.95 -10.46
N PRO A 284 40.26 7.81 -9.90
CA PRO A 284 39.59 6.55 -10.15
C PRO A 284 38.15 6.62 -9.65
N PHE A 285 37.22 6.02 -10.40
CA PHE A 285 35.84 5.89 -9.98
C PHE A 285 35.75 4.97 -8.76
N PRO A 286 35.00 5.34 -7.70
CA PRO A 286 34.85 4.50 -6.52
C PRO A 286 33.90 3.33 -6.82
N GLU A 287 34.46 2.19 -7.28
CA GLU A 287 33.67 1.00 -7.64
C GLU A 287 32.87 0.45 -6.45
N GLU A 288 33.31 0.65 -5.22
CA GLU A 288 32.60 0.29 -3.98
C GLU A 288 31.29 1.06 -3.79
N ALA A 289 31.11 2.18 -4.48
CA ALA A 289 29.87 2.95 -4.49
C ALA A 289 28.80 2.34 -5.41
N VAL A 290 29.18 1.41 -6.30
CA VAL A 290 28.22 0.73 -7.17
C VAL A 290 27.64 -0.47 -6.44
N LYS A 291 26.34 -0.43 -6.22
CA LYS A 291 25.58 -1.53 -5.65
C LYS A 291 24.63 -2.10 -6.67
N HIS A 292 24.24 -3.34 -6.46
CA HIS A 292 23.26 -4.03 -7.28
C HIS A 292 22.02 -4.31 -6.44
N SER A 293 20.86 -4.04 -7.00
CA SER A 293 19.62 -4.56 -6.41
C SER A 293 19.63 -6.09 -6.46
N PRO A 294 18.93 -6.78 -5.56
CA PRO A 294 18.81 -8.24 -5.65
C PRO A 294 18.33 -8.69 -7.02
N PRO A 295 18.78 -9.84 -7.52
CA PRO A 295 18.28 -10.41 -8.76
C PRO A 295 16.79 -10.71 -8.64
N VAL A 296 16.03 -10.36 -9.66
CA VAL A 296 14.57 -10.57 -9.71
C VAL A 296 14.27 -11.70 -10.67
N SER A 297 13.51 -12.69 -10.18
CA SER A 297 12.99 -13.78 -11.01
C SER A 297 11.55 -13.51 -11.39
N TYR A 298 11.21 -13.73 -12.64
CA TYR A 298 9.86 -13.55 -13.15
C TYR A 298 9.50 -14.64 -14.15
N LEU A 299 8.21 -14.89 -14.29
CA LEU A 299 7.68 -15.82 -15.28
C LEU A 299 7.75 -15.22 -16.68
N LYS A 300 8.24 -15.99 -17.64
CA LYS A 300 8.24 -15.66 -19.05
C LYS A 300 7.53 -16.77 -19.84
N GLN A 301 6.53 -16.36 -20.63
CA GLN A 301 5.89 -17.26 -21.58
C GLN A 301 6.91 -17.65 -22.67
N THR A 302 7.03 -18.95 -22.94
CA THR A 302 7.82 -19.45 -24.06
C THR A 302 6.89 -19.54 -25.26
N GLN A 303 7.37 -19.15 -26.44
CA GLN A 303 6.62 -19.38 -27.66
C GLN A 303 6.40 -20.90 -27.80
N ILE A 304 5.14 -21.31 -27.74
CA ILE A 304 4.77 -22.67 -28.15
C ILE A 304 5.00 -22.67 -29.67
N LYS A 305 6.04 -23.36 -30.14
CA LYS A 305 6.14 -23.69 -31.57
C LYS A 305 4.86 -24.44 -31.88
N SER A 306 3.98 -23.83 -32.66
CA SER A 306 2.87 -24.55 -33.25
C SER A 306 3.50 -25.59 -34.17
N ASP A 307 3.50 -26.84 -33.76
CA ASP A 307 3.71 -27.94 -34.69
C ASP A 307 2.52 -27.90 -35.64
N ASN A 308 2.69 -27.16 -36.73
CA ASN A 308 1.76 -27.18 -37.83
C ASN A 308 2.10 -28.44 -38.64
N PRO A 309 1.31 -29.51 -38.60
CA PRO A 309 1.62 -30.75 -39.28
C PRO A 309 1.41 -30.67 -40.81
N ASN A 310 1.18 -29.44 -41.33
CA ASN A 310 0.99 -29.19 -42.78
C ASN A 310 1.99 -28.16 -43.30
N LYS A 311 3.27 -28.54 -43.32
CA LYS A 311 4.27 -28.02 -44.24
C LYS A 311 5.04 -29.17 -44.83
#